data_2bbfa3a8102e035e990b0508a75518da
#
_entry.id   2bbfa3a8102e035e990b0508a75518da
#
_cell.length_a   1.000
_cell.length_b   1.000
_cell.length_c   1.000
_cell.angle_alpha   90.00
_cell.angle_beta   90.00
_cell.angle_gamma   90.00
#
_symmetry.space_group_name_H-M   'P 1'
#
loop_
_entity.id
_entity.type
_entity.pdbx_description
1 polymer ?
#
loop_
_entity_poly.entity_id
_entity_poly.type
_entity_poly.pdbx_seq_one_letter_code
_entity_poly.pdbx_strand_id
1 'polypeptide(L)'
;VLGGSAFKNKGVQPLLNAVIDYLPSPLDVPPYMGFDPKDETETRNIPRSAKDDDPFSALAFKIMNDPFVGTLTFTRIYSGVLKKGDQVLNATKGKRERIGRMMMMHSNSREEIDWAAAGDIIALASLKETTTGDTLADMQKPVVLETMSFPDPVIEIAVEPKSKADQEKMSQGLARLAAEDPSFRVETDYESGQTIMKGMGELHLDILVDRLKREFKVEANVGAPQVAYRETITKTVEAEGKFVRQSGGRGQFGHCWL
;
A
#
# COMPACT_ATOMS: atom_id res chain seq x y z
N VAL A 1 32.67 -5.80 -13.55
CA VAL A 1 32.34 -6.70 -12.42
C VAL A 1 33.22 -6.34 -11.24
N LEU A 2 32.65 -6.18 -10.06
CA LEU A 2 33.34 -5.89 -8.80
C LEU A 2 33.15 -7.06 -7.83
N GLY A 3 34.20 -7.46 -7.15
CA GLY A 3 34.16 -8.49 -6.13
C GLY A 3 34.46 -7.91 -4.74
N GLY A 4 33.76 -8.43 -3.73
CA GLY A 4 33.96 -7.96 -2.38
C GLY A 4 33.25 -8.82 -1.33
N SER A 5 33.48 -8.49 -0.06
CA SER A 5 32.79 -9.06 1.08
C SER A 5 32.42 -7.94 2.05
N ALA A 6 31.16 -7.53 2.05
CA ALA A 6 30.67 -6.47 2.91
C ALA A 6 30.86 -6.79 4.41
N PHE A 7 30.61 -8.05 4.79
CA PHE A 7 30.80 -8.52 6.16
C PHE A 7 32.26 -8.38 6.65
N LYS A 8 33.23 -8.56 5.76
CA LYS A 8 34.66 -8.41 6.06
C LYS A 8 35.20 -7.01 5.75
N ASN A 9 34.34 -6.09 5.37
CA ASN A 9 34.66 -4.73 4.95
C ASN A 9 35.74 -4.68 3.82
N LYS A 10 35.62 -5.63 2.88
CA LYS A 10 36.54 -5.75 1.71
C LYS A 10 35.83 -5.31 0.42
N GLY A 11 36.45 -4.43 -0.35
CA GLY A 11 35.92 -3.98 -1.63
C GLY A 11 34.75 -2.96 -1.55
N VAL A 12 34.44 -2.42 -0.36
CA VAL A 12 33.32 -1.47 -0.18
C VAL A 12 33.66 -0.12 -0.81
N GLN A 13 34.84 0.44 -0.56
CA GLN A 13 35.24 1.71 -1.18
C GLN A 13 35.29 1.65 -2.72
N PRO A 14 35.90 0.62 -3.35
CA PRO A 14 35.81 0.48 -4.81
C PRO A 14 34.39 0.40 -5.34
N LEU A 15 33.45 -0.23 -4.61
CA LEU A 15 32.04 -0.26 -4.99
C LEU A 15 31.43 1.15 -4.93
N LEU A 16 31.66 1.91 -3.86
CA LEU A 16 31.17 3.28 -3.73
C LEU A 16 31.75 4.20 -4.82
N ASN A 17 33.03 4.07 -5.12
CA ASN A 17 33.64 4.82 -6.23
C ASN A 17 32.98 4.46 -7.57
N ALA A 18 32.74 3.18 -7.82
CA ALA A 18 32.06 2.73 -9.03
C ALA A 18 30.62 3.26 -9.14
N VAL A 19 29.90 3.43 -8.03
CA VAL A 19 28.58 4.10 -8.02
C VAL A 19 28.73 5.54 -8.50
N ILE A 20 29.74 6.28 -8.01
CA ILE A 20 29.98 7.68 -8.42
C ILE A 20 30.43 7.76 -9.89
N ASP A 21 31.30 6.84 -10.32
CA ASP A 21 31.93 6.89 -11.64
C ASP A 21 30.99 6.42 -12.78
N TYR A 22 30.08 5.47 -12.49
CA TYR A 22 29.32 4.77 -13.53
C TYR A 22 27.80 4.97 -13.48
N LEU A 23 27.20 5.39 -12.36
CA LEU A 23 25.78 5.68 -12.33
C LEU A 23 25.51 7.15 -12.69
N PRO A 24 24.55 7.41 -13.61
CA PRO A 24 24.22 8.76 -14.00
C PRO A 24 23.53 9.52 -12.86
N SER A 25 23.85 10.80 -12.72
CA SER A 25 23.08 11.70 -11.86
C SER A 25 21.73 12.07 -12.51
N PRO A 26 20.77 12.61 -11.77
CA PRO A 26 19.52 13.11 -12.34
C PRO A 26 19.72 14.16 -13.43
N LEU A 27 20.87 14.86 -13.46
CA LEU A 27 21.20 15.87 -14.48
C LEU A 27 21.82 15.27 -15.75
N ASP A 28 22.34 14.06 -15.68
CA ASP A 28 22.99 13.36 -16.82
C ASP A 28 21.97 12.60 -17.68
N VAL A 29 20.73 12.46 -17.22
CA VAL A 29 19.65 11.75 -17.92
C VAL A 29 18.68 12.73 -18.59
N PRO A 30 18.01 12.33 -19.70
CA PRO A 30 16.99 13.19 -20.31
C PRO A 30 15.82 13.42 -19.34
N PRO A 31 15.02 14.49 -19.57
CA PRO A 31 13.81 14.75 -18.81
C PRO A 31 12.90 13.53 -18.74
N TYR A 32 12.32 13.28 -17.58
CA TYR A 32 11.35 12.21 -17.45
C TYR A 32 10.06 12.57 -18.15
N MET A 33 9.52 11.65 -18.95
CA MET A 33 8.29 11.87 -19.70
C MET A 33 7.11 11.27 -18.95
N GLY A 34 6.24 12.13 -18.45
CA GLY A 34 4.96 11.75 -17.86
C GLY A 34 3.78 12.03 -18.79
N PHE A 35 2.57 11.83 -18.31
CA PHE A 35 1.33 12.03 -19.04
C PHE A 35 0.30 12.81 -18.23
N ASP A 36 -0.72 13.38 -18.92
CA ASP A 36 -1.81 14.11 -18.28
C ASP A 36 -2.68 13.11 -17.46
N PRO A 37 -3.00 13.40 -16.18
CA PRO A 37 -3.90 12.56 -15.40
C PRO A 37 -5.28 12.29 -16.03
N LYS A 38 -5.68 13.10 -17.01
CA LYS A 38 -6.96 12.96 -17.73
C LYS A 38 -6.81 12.17 -19.03
N ASP A 39 -5.59 11.84 -19.43
CA ASP A 39 -5.33 11.09 -20.67
C ASP A 39 -5.43 9.59 -20.41
N GLU A 40 -6.57 8.99 -20.79
CA GLU A 40 -6.82 7.55 -20.70
C GLU A 40 -5.86 6.70 -21.54
N THR A 41 -5.17 7.31 -22.53
CA THR A 41 -4.20 6.62 -23.39
C THR A 41 -2.80 6.59 -22.78
N GLU A 42 -2.58 7.27 -21.65
CA GLU A 42 -1.29 7.41 -20.97
C GLU A 42 -0.15 7.84 -21.90
N THR A 43 -0.47 8.75 -22.84
CA THR A 43 0.52 9.23 -23.82
C THR A 43 1.57 10.08 -23.10
N ARG A 44 2.80 9.58 -23.03
CA ARG A 44 3.93 10.23 -22.33
C ARG A 44 4.49 11.37 -23.16
N ASN A 45 3.97 12.57 -22.96
CA ASN A 45 4.30 13.77 -23.71
C ASN A 45 4.63 15.00 -22.85
N ILE A 46 4.56 14.89 -21.53
CA ILE A 46 4.83 15.98 -20.59
C ILE A 46 6.23 15.79 -19.98
N PRO A 47 7.23 16.59 -20.39
CA PRO A 47 8.57 16.48 -19.82
C PRO A 47 8.63 17.04 -18.39
N ARG A 48 9.46 16.42 -17.55
CA ARG A 48 9.89 16.91 -16.24
C ARG A 48 11.40 16.79 -16.13
N SER A 49 12.06 17.95 -16.09
CA SER A 49 13.50 18.02 -15.97
C SER A 49 13.91 18.06 -14.48
N ALA A 50 15.09 17.54 -14.17
CA ALA A 50 15.64 17.62 -12.82
C ALA A 50 16.15 19.05 -12.50
N LYS A 51 15.21 20.02 -12.51
CA LYS A 51 15.48 21.44 -12.26
C LYS A 51 14.52 21.97 -11.21
N ASP A 52 14.99 22.87 -10.37
CA ASP A 52 14.23 23.46 -9.28
C ASP A 52 13.12 24.42 -9.77
N ASP A 53 13.27 25.00 -10.93
CA ASP A 53 12.33 25.92 -11.56
C ASP A 53 11.24 25.24 -12.41
N ASP A 54 11.35 23.94 -12.63
CA ASP A 54 10.30 23.14 -13.26
C ASP A 54 9.11 22.93 -12.30
N PRO A 55 7.89 22.70 -12.82
CA PRO A 55 6.76 22.34 -11.98
C PRO A 55 7.05 21.10 -11.13
N PHE A 56 6.66 21.15 -9.86
CA PHE A 56 6.90 20.05 -8.93
C PHE A 56 6.30 18.73 -9.42
N SER A 57 7.11 17.67 -9.38
CA SER A 57 6.65 16.31 -9.56
C SER A 57 7.52 15.32 -8.78
N ALA A 58 6.89 14.35 -8.15
CA ALA A 58 7.55 13.35 -7.33
C ALA A 58 6.79 12.01 -7.34
N LEU A 59 7.50 10.91 -7.19
CA LEU A 59 6.95 9.56 -7.13
C LEU A 59 7.04 9.00 -5.71
N ALA A 60 5.91 8.63 -5.15
CA ALA A 60 5.84 7.88 -3.89
C ALA A 60 6.13 6.39 -4.19
N PHE A 61 7.38 5.96 -3.97
CA PHE A 61 7.82 4.62 -4.39
C PHE A 61 7.79 3.57 -3.29
N LYS A 62 7.65 3.99 -2.02
CA LYS A 62 7.59 3.08 -0.88
C LYS A 62 6.85 3.71 0.29
N ILE A 63 6.02 2.90 0.96
CA ILE A 63 5.42 3.25 2.25
C ILE A 63 6.03 2.37 3.34
N MET A 64 6.26 2.95 4.50
CA MET A 64 6.74 2.27 5.70
C MET A 64 6.00 2.79 6.93
N ASN A 65 5.60 1.91 7.82
CA ASN A 65 5.04 2.31 9.11
C ASN A 65 6.15 2.38 10.16
N ASP A 66 6.33 3.56 10.69
CA ASP A 66 7.28 3.82 11.77
C ASP A 66 6.54 3.88 13.11
N PRO A 67 7.04 3.20 14.18
CA PRO A 67 6.36 3.14 15.47
C PRO A 67 6.18 4.51 16.14
N PHE A 68 7.03 5.49 15.82
CA PHE A 68 7.05 6.80 16.48
C PHE A 68 6.44 7.92 15.63
N VAL A 69 6.61 7.86 14.32
CA VAL A 69 6.16 8.91 13.39
C VAL A 69 4.85 8.54 12.71
N GLY A 70 4.54 7.26 12.66
CA GLY A 70 3.42 6.72 11.88
C GLY A 70 3.83 6.41 10.45
N THR A 71 2.94 6.63 9.50
CA THR A 71 3.20 6.32 8.10
C THR A 71 4.20 7.29 7.48
N LEU A 72 5.26 6.74 6.92
CA LEU A 72 6.29 7.43 6.15
C LEU A 72 6.15 7.04 4.67
N THR A 73 6.01 8.03 3.81
CA THR A 73 5.98 7.86 2.36
C THR A 73 7.33 8.28 1.78
N PHE A 74 8.12 7.32 1.32
CA PHE A 74 9.38 7.60 0.63
C PHE A 74 9.08 8.08 -0.77
N THR A 75 9.61 9.26 -1.08
CA THR A 75 9.27 9.99 -2.28
C THR A 75 10.54 10.47 -2.98
N ARG A 76 10.66 10.20 -4.29
CA ARG A 76 11.71 10.77 -5.14
C ARG A 76 11.17 11.97 -5.88
N ILE A 77 11.84 13.11 -5.76
CA ILE A 77 11.50 14.34 -6.48
C ILE A 77 12.16 14.29 -7.86
N TYR A 78 11.36 14.41 -8.91
CA TYR A 78 11.83 14.41 -10.30
C TYR A 78 12.03 15.82 -10.85
N SER A 79 11.22 16.77 -10.39
CA SER A 79 11.31 18.18 -10.80
C SER A 79 10.77 19.12 -9.74
N GLY A 80 11.23 20.35 -9.76
CA GLY A 80 10.76 21.41 -8.86
C GLY A 80 11.26 21.29 -7.43
N VAL A 81 10.69 22.13 -6.57
CA VAL A 81 10.99 22.20 -5.14
C VAL A 81 9.74 21.97 -4.33
N LEU A 82 9.85 21.21 -3.27
CA LEU A 82 8.81 20.95 -2.28
C LEU A 82 9.16 21.59 -0.96
N LYS A 83 8.20 22.29 -0.34
CA LYS A 83 8.37 22.93 0.98
C LYS A 83 7.36 22.40 1.98
N LYS A 84 7.74 22.43 3.24
CA LYS A 84 6.84 22.15 4.35
C LYS A 84 5.65 23.10 4.33
N GLY A 85 4.44 22.54 4.38
CA GLY A 85 3.20 23.29 4.33
C GLY A 85 2.57 23.41 2.94
N ASP A 86 3.29 23.06 1.87
CA ASP A 86 2.78 23.09 0.51
C ASP A 86 1.57 22.19 0.33
N GLN A 87 0.71 22.56 -0.62
CA GLN A 87 -0.36 21.72 -1.12
C GLN A 87 0.04 21.15 -2.48
N VAL A 88 -0.06 19.84 -2.60
CA VAL A 88 0.23 19.10 -3.83
C VAL A 88 -0.99 18.29 -4.27
N LEU A 89 -1.01 17.92 -5.52
CA LEU A 89 -2.00 17.01 -6.07
C LEU A 89 -1.42 15.59 -6.11
N ASN A 90 -2.10 14.63 -5.50
CA ASN A 90 -1.91 13.23 -5.87
C ASN A 90 -2.56 13.04 -7.24
N ALA A 91 -1.75 13.09 -8.29
CA ALA A 91 -2.21 13.11 -9.67
C ALA A 91 -2.83 11.77 -10.10
N THR A 92 -2.38 10.67 -9.51
CA THR A 92 -2.91 9.31 -9.78
C THR A 92 -4.36 9.18 -9.30
N LYS A 93 -4.68 9.77 -8.14
CA LYS A 93 -6.01 9.65 -7.51
C LYS A 93 -6.88 10.91 -7.62
N GLY A 94 -6.33 12.01 -8.13
CA GLY A 94 -7.03 13.29 -8.19
C GLY A 94 -7.33 13.91 -6.83
N LYS A 95 -6.55 13.56 -5.77
CA LYS A 95 -6.74 14.03 -4.39
C LYS A 95 -5.69 15.06 -4.00
N ARG A 96 -6.09 16.04 -3.18
CA ARG A 96 -5.18 17.04 -2.64
C ARG A 96 -4.53 16.53 -1.37
N GLU A 97 -3.22 16.74 -1.26
CA GLU A 97 -2.43 16.44 -0.05
C GLU A 97 -1.75 17.69 0.46
N ARG A 98 -1.63 17.79 1.77
CA ARG A 98 -0.83 18.84 2.41
C ARG A 98 0.43 18.22 2.97
N ILE A 99 1.57 18.82 2.61
CA ILE A 99 2.88 18.38 3.08
C ILE A 99 3.07 18.81 4.54
N GLY A 100 3.15 17.85 5.42
CA GLY A 100 3.43 18.03 6.83
C GLY A 100 4.93 18.05 7.12
N ARG A 101 5.38 17.08 7.93
CA ARG A 101 6.80 16.90 8.22
C ARG A 101 7.50 16.23 7.05
N MET A 102 8.68 16.75 6.73
CA MET A 102 9.57 16.21 5.72
C MET A 102 10.86 15.78 6.40
N MET A 103 11.41 14.66 6.00
CA MET A 103 12.60 14.10 6.64
C MET A 103 13.59 13.57 5.60
N MET A 104 14.85 13.88 5.79
CA MET A 104 15.96 13.16 5.18
C MET A 104 16.24 11.91 6.03
N MET A 105 16.27 10.76 5.39
CA MET A 105 16.50 9.48 6.07
C MET A 105 17.91 8.99 5.84
N HIS A 106 18.58 8.65 6.94
CA HIS A 106 19.88 8.01 6.91
C HIS A 106 19.84 6.78 7.80
N SER A 107 19.65 5.61 7.22
CA SER A 107 19.34 4.37 7.95
C SER A 107 18.12 4.59 8.86
N ASN A 108 18.24 4.40 10.17
CA ASN A 108 17.19 4.67 11.16
C ASN A 108 17.20 6.10 11.72
N SER A 109 18.19 6.91 11.34
CA SER A 109 18.25 8.32 11.70
C SER A 109 17.34 9.14 10.81
N ARG A 110 16.70 10.15 11.43
CA ARG A 110 15.74 11.05 10.78
C ARG A 110 16.19 12.48 11.05
N GLU A 111 16.33 13.24 10.00
CA GLU A 111 16.61 14.67 10.07
C GLU A 111 15.43 15.43 9.46
N GLU A 112 14.77 16.29 10.24
CA GLU A 112 13.69 17.12 9.70
C GLU A 112 14.29 18.19 8.79
N ILE A 113 13.64 18.36 7.62
CA ILE A 113 13.99 19.35 6.61
C ILE A 113 12.77 20.21 6.28
N ASP A 114 13.00 21.46 5.91
CA ASP A 114 11.92 22.39 5.56
C ASP A 114 11.67 22.47 4.05
N TRP A 115 12.59 22.00 3.22
CA TRP A 115 12.48 21.95 1.77
C TRP A 115 13.32 20.82 1.18
N ALA A 116 12.97 20.39 -0.02
CA ALA A 116 13.71 19.43 -0.83
C ALA A 116 13.52 19.74 -2.31
N ALA A 117 14.48 19.36 -3.14
CA ALA A 117 14.57 19.74 -4.55
C ALA A 117 14.63 18.54 -5.49
N ALA A 118 14.62 18.80 -6.79
CA ALA A 118 14.75 17.82 -7.85
C ALA A 118 15.99 16.94 -7.67
N GLY A 119 15.81 15.61 -7.67
CA GLY A 119 16.85 14.62 -7.42
C GLY A 119 16.86 14.05 -6.01
N ASP A 120 16.26 14.74 -5.03
CA ASP A 120 16.22 14.27 -3.65
C ASP A 120 15.29 13.07 -3.46
N ILE A 121 15.66 12.22 -2.50
CA ILE A 121 14.82 11.15 -1.95
C ILE A 121 14.55 11.48 -0.49
N ILE A 122 13.29 11.71 -0.16
CA ILE A 122 12.85 12.14 1.17
C ILE A 122 11.72 11.25 1.70
N ALA A 123 11.47 11.34 2.99
CA ALA A 123 10.29 10.74 3.61
C ALA A 123 9.29 11.83 4.01
N LEU A 124 8.05 11.68 3.53
CA LEU A 124 6.91 12.53 3.89
C LEU A 124 6.07 11.84 4.95
N ALA A 125 5.80 12.53 6.05
CA ALA A 125 4.99 11.97 7.13
C ALA A 125 3.50 12.25 6.94
N SER A 126 2.68 11.24 7.26
CA SER A 126 1.23 11.38 7.46
C SER A 126 0.45 11.87 6.23
N LEU A 127 0.87 11.48 5.03
CA LEU A 127 0.02 11.61 3.85
C LEU A 127 -1.19 10.65 4.01
N LYS A 128 -2.38 11.12 3.65
CA LYS A 128 -3.64 10.39 3.94
C LYS A 128 -4.10 9.51 2.79
N GLU A 129 -3.95 10.01 1.58
CA GLU A 129 -4.50 9.39 0.37
C GLU A 129 -3.43 8.72 -0.49
N THR A 130 -2.15 9.03 -0.22
CA THR A 130 -1.02 8.58 -1.05
C THR A 130 -0.62 7.15 -0.71
N THR A 131 -0.51 6.32 -1.74
CA THR A 131 -0.04 4.93 -1.68
C THR A 131 1.20 4.74 -2.56
N THR A 132 1.84 3.56 -2.45
CA THR A 132 2.99 3.21 -3.30
C THR A 132 2.61 3.25 -4.78
N GLY A 133 3.41 3.94 -5.59
CA GLY A 133 3.17 4.14 -7.02
C GLY A 133 2.45 5.44 -7.36
N ASP A 134 1.92 6.19 -6.38
CA ASP A 134 1.24 7.44 -6.65
C ASP A 134 2.23 8.56 -7.01
N THR A 135 1.82 9.43 -7.93
CA THR A 135 2.54 10.64 -8.29
C THR A 135 1.99 11.84 -7.54
N LEU A 136 2.88 12.57 -6.88
CA LEU A 136 2.59 13.88 -6.30
C LEU A 136 3.06 14.95 -7.27
N ALA A 137 2.21 15.91 -7.61
CA ALA A 137 2.49 16.92 -8.63
C ALA A 137 1.99 18.31 -8.25
N ASP A 138 2.46 19.30 -8.98
CA ASP A 138 1.96 20.66 -8.93
C ASP A 138 0.47 20.71 -9.26
N MET A 139 -0.31 21.53 -8.54
CA MET A 139 -1.76 21.61 -8.68
C MET A 139 -2.21 22.24 -10.00
N GLN A 140 -1.40 23.13 -10.57
CA GLN A 140 -1.73 23.86 -11.81
C GLN A 140 -1.20 23.16 -13.06
N LYS A 141 -0.10 22.40 -12.91
CA LYS A 141 0.55 21.66 -13.99
C LYS A 141 0.70 20.19 -13.61
N PRO A 142 -0.41 19.47 -13.44
CA PRO A 142 -0.39 18.08 -13.01
C PRO A 142 0.29 17.18 -14.06
N VAL A 143 0.88 16.11 -13.57
CA VAL A 143 1.49 15.05 -14.39
C VAL A 143 1.43 13.76 -13.61
N VAL A 144 1.23 12.63 -14.29
CA VAL A 144 1.50 11.29 -13.77
C VAL A 144 2.84 10.84 -14.34
N LEU A 145 3.77 10.46 -13.46
CA LEU A 145 5.11 10.05 -13.87
C LEU A 145 5.13 8.60 -14.32
N GLU A 146 4.62 7.70 -13.48
CA GLU A 146 4.65 6.27 -13.75
C GLU A 146 3.44 5.60 -13.11
N THR A 147 2.86 4.64 -13.84
CA THR A 147 1.84 3.73 -13.32
C THR A 147 2.54 2.43 -12.95
N MET A 148 2.72 2.19 -11.65
CA MET A 148 3.31 0.94 -11.18
C MET A 148 2.29 -0.19 -11.30
N SER A 149 2.67 -1.26 -11.99
CA SER A 149 1.90 -2.49 -12.08
C SER A 149 2.43 -3.49 -11.05
N PHE A 150 1.58 -3.93 -10.14
CA PHE A 150 1.91 -4.95 -9.15
C PHE A 150 1.26 -6.28 -9.56
N PRO A 151 1.98 -7.42 -9.41
CA PRO A 151 1.40 -8.72 -9.73
C PRO A 151 0.26 -9.06 -8.78
N ASP A 152 -0.74 -9.77 -9.30
CA ASP A 152 -1.84 -10.26 -8.48
C ASP A 152 -1.35 -11.37 -7.54
N PRO A 153 -1.89 -11.43 -6.30
CA PRO A 153 -1.60 -12.50 -5.37
C PRO A 153 -1.94 -13.89 -5.93
N VAL A 154 -1.11 -14.89 -5.60
CA VAL A 154 -1.25 -16.25 -6.15
C VAL A 154 -1.70 -17.28 -5.12
N ILE A 155 -1.58 -16.98 -3.83
CA ILE A 155 -2.03 -17.86 -2.74
C ILE A 155 -2.80 -17.08 -1.68
N GLU A 156 -3.60 -17.80 -0.91
CA GLU A 156 -4.42 -17.23 0.14
C GLU A 156 -4.44 -18.10 1.40
N ILE A 157 -4.57 -17.44 2.56
CA ILE A 157 -4.76 -18.05 3.87
C ILE A 157 -5.88 -17.34 4.63
N ALA A 158 -6.58 -18.07 5.48
CA ALA A 158 -7.54 -17.49 6.41
C ALA A 158 -6.86 -17.14 7.72
N VAL A 159 -7.22 -15.98 8.29
CA VAL A 159 -6.71 -15.50 9.58
C VAL A 159 -7.88 -15.16 10.49
N GLU A 160 -7.91 -15.74 11.66
CA GLU A 160 -8.96 -15.54 12.64
C GLU A 160 -8.37 -15.05 13.97
N PRO A 161 -8.88 -13.94 14.55
CA PRO A 161 -8.41 -13.46 15.83
C PRO A 161 -8.84 -14.42 16.95
N LYS A 162 -7.98 -14.63 17.95
CA LYS A 162 -8.32 -15.49 19.10
C LYS A 162 -9.30 -14.83 20.08
N SER A 163 -9.39 -13.50 20.07
CA SER A 163 -10.28 -12.73 20.95
C SER A 163 -10.86 -11.52 20.23
N LYS A 164 -11.94 -10.94 20.80
CA LYS A 164 -12.51 -9.68 20.29
C LYS A 164 -11.52 -8.50 20.35
N ALA A 165 -10.65 -8.47 21.36
CA ALA A 165 -9.60 -7.45 21.48
C ALA A 165 -8.55 -7.57 20.37
N ASP A 166 -8.25 -8.81 19.93
CA ASP A 166 -7.33 -9.06 18.83
C ASP A 166 -7.94 -8.71 17.48
N GLN A 167 -9.27 -8.76 17.34
CA GLN A 167 -9.96 -8.44 16.07
C GLN A 167 -9.69 -7.00 15.62
N GLU A 168 -9.79 -6.03 16.54
CA GLU A 168 -9.54 -4.61 16.21
C GLU A 168 -8.07 -4.38 15.87
N LYS A 169 -7.15 -4.94 16.67
CA LYS A 169 -5.71 -4.87 16.41
C LYS A 169 -5.34 -5.53 15.08
N MET A 170 -5.96 -6.69 14.78
CA MET A 170 -5.76 -7.41 13.54
C MET A 170 -6.19 -6.56 12.34
N SER A 171 -7.38 -5.97 12.37
CA SER A 171 -7.88 -5.12 11.29
C SER A 171 -6.95 -3.93 11.04
N GLN A 172 -6.51 -3.24 12.11
CA GLN A 172 -5.57 -2.12 12.00
C GLN A 172 -4.19 -2.57 11.49
N GLY A 173 -3.68 -3.70 12.00
CA GLY A 173 -2.40 -4.27 11.58
C GLY A 173 -2.40 -4.67 10.11
N LEU A 174 -3.43 -5.38 9.67
CA LEU A 174 -3.59 -5.81 8.27
C LEU A 174 -3.73 -4.62 7.32
N ALA A 175 -4.48 -3.58 7.70
CA ALA A 175 -4.60 -2.37 6.89
C ALA A 175 -3.26 -1.66 6.72
N ARG A 176 -2.43 -1.60 7.77
CA ARG A 176 -1.08 -1.01 7.70
C ARG A 176 -0.14 -1.85 6.83
N LEU A 177 -0.15 -3.17 6.98
CA LEU A 177 0.66 -4.07 6.16
C LEU A 177 0.27 -3.99 4.68
N ALA A 178 -1.02 -3.93 4.37
CA ALA A 178 -1.52 -3.75 3.00
C ALA A 178 -1.15 -2.38 2.40
N ALA A 179 -1.04 -1.33 3.22
CA ALA A 179 -0.57 -0.03 2.76
C ALA A 179 0.94 -0.03 2.42
N GLU A 180 1.74 -0.86 3.09
CA GLU A 180 3.18 -1.00 2.81
C GLU A 180 3.48 -1.83 1.57
N ASP A 181 2.68 -2.87 1.32
CA ASP A 181 2.91 -3.86 0.27
C ASP A 181 1.71 -3.96 -0.68
N PRO A 182 1.80 -3.39 -1.88
CA PRO A 182 0.72 -3.43 -2.88
C PRO A 182 0.42 -4.83 -3.43
N SER A 183 1.33 -5.81 -3.27
CA SER A 183 1.10 -7.20 -3.67
C SER A 183 0.37 -8.02 -2.60
N PHE A 184 0.17 -7.44 -1.43
CA PHE A 184 -0.59 -8.02 -0.34
C PHE A 184 -2.02 -7.48 -0.33
N ARG A 185 -3.02 -8.36 -0.33
CA ARG A 185 -4.42 -7.99 -0.24
C ARG A 185 -5.10 -8.65 0.93
N VAL A 186 -6.06 -7.95 1.51
CA VAL A 186 -6.90 -8.44 2.61
C VAL A 186 -8.36 -8.29 2.21
N GLU A 187 -9.11 -9.36 2.30
CA GLU A 187 -10.53 -9.38 1.99
C GLU A 187 -11.29 -10.09 3.13
N THR A 188 -12.56 -9.74 3.29
CA THR A 188 -13.45 -10.49 4.14
C THR A 188 -14.35 -11.33 3.25
N ASP A 189 -14.29 -12.64 3.43
CA ASP A 189 -15.25 -13.53 2.79
C ASP A 189 -16.60 -13.42 3.49
N TYR A 190 -17.58 -12.89 2.79
CA TYR A 190 -18.92 -12.64 3.34
C TYR A 190 -19.73 -13.93 3.61
N GLU A 191 -19.39 -15.04 2.94
CA GLU A 191 -20.09 -16.31 3.12
C GLU A 191 -19.58 -17.05 4.38
N SER A 192 -18.27 -17.12 4.58
CA SER A 192 -17.66 -17.76 5.76
C SER A 192 -17.43 -16.80 6.93
N GLY A 193 -17.43 -15.49 6.68
CA GLY A 193 -17.08 -14.45 7.65
C GLY A 193 -15.58 -14.39 7.97
N GLN A 194 -14.74 -15.14 7.26
CA GLN A 194 -13.30 -15.20 7.49
C GLN A 194 -12.59 -13.99 6.88
N THR A 195 -11.51 -13.57 7.54
CA THR A 195 -10.55 -12.62 6.96
C THR A 195 -9.51 -13.41 6.15
N ILE A 196 -9.43 -13.12 4.86
CA ILE A 196 -8.53 -13.77 3.92
C ILE A 196 -7.36 -12.86 3.62
N MET A 197 -6.15 -13.37 3.82
CA MET A 197 -4.89 -12.74 3.41
C MET A 197 -4.43 -13.37 2.10
N LYS A 198 -4.16 -12.53 1.10
CA LYS A 198 -3.69 -12.96 -0.23
C LYS A 198 -2.30 -12.41 -0.47
N GLY A 199 -1.39 -13.24 -0.98
CA GLY A 199 0.01 -12.88 -1.20
C GLY A 199 0.70 -13.66 -2.30
N MET A 200 1.97 -13.34 -2.53
CA MET A 200 2.78 -13.86 -3.63
C MET A 200 3.35 -15.26 -3.37
N GLY A 201 3.27 -15.78 -2.16
CA GLY A 201 3.80 -17.07 -1.80
C GLY A 201 3.71 -17.35 -0.31
N GLU A 202 3.94 -18.62 0.08
CA GLU A 202 3.88 -19.09 1.48
C GLU A 202 4.76 -18.25 2.41
N LEU A 203 6.05 -18.09 2.05
CA LEU A 203 7.01 -17.32 2.84
C LEU A 203 6.58 -15.86 2.99
N HIS A 204 5.97 -15.27 1.96
CA HIS A 204 5.46 -13.91 2.01
C HIS A 204 4.37 -13.78 3.07
N LEU A 205 3.37 -14.67 3.05
CA LEU A 205 2.28 -14.67 4.02
C LEU A 205 2.75 -15.01 5.43
N ASP A 206 3.69 -15.95 5.58
CA ASP A 206 4.28 -16.29 6.88
C ASP A 206 4.99 -15.11 7.52
N ILE A 207 5.75 -14.33 6.74
CA ILE A 207 6.41 -13.12 7.23
C ILE A 207 5.37 -12.08 7.66
N LEU A 208 4.30 -11.90 6.90
CA LEU A 208 3.24 -10.94 7.25
C LEU A 208 2.49 -11.36 8.53
N VAL A 209 2.23 -12.65 8.71
CA VAL A 209 1.64 -13.19 9.95
C VAL A 209 2.59 -13.01 11.13
N ASP A 210 3.88 -13.25 10.94
CA ASP A 210 4.88 -13.03 11.99
C ASP A 210 4.99 -11.55 12.37
N ARG A 211 4.99 -10.64 11.38
CA ARG A 211 4.93 -9.19 11.62
C ARG A 211 3.66 -8.79 12.38
N LEU A 212 2.49 -9.35 12.00
CA LEU A 212 1.23 -9.09 12.68
C LEU A 212 1.32 -9.46 14.17
N LYS A 213 1.94 -10.58 14.50
CA LYS A 213 2.17 -11.01 15.88
C LYS A 213 3.18 -10.14 16.62
N ARG A 214 4.33 -9.87 16.01
CA ARG A 214 5.44 -9.15 16.66
C ARG A 214 5.21 -7.65 16.79
N GLU A 215 4.76 -7.00 15.71
CA GLU A 215 4.63 -5.54 15.66
C GLU A 215 3.29 -5.08 16.26
N PHE A 216 2.20 -5.78 15.92
CA PHE A 216 0.85 -5.38 16.36
C PHE A 216 0.32 -6.15 17.57
N LYS A 217 1.08 -7.13 18.09
CA LYS A 217 0.71 -7.93 19.26
C LYS A 217 -0.65 -8.62 19.09
N VAL A 218 -0.91 -9.18 17.91
CA VAL A 218 -2.14 -9.89 17.56
C VAL A 218 -1.95 -11.38 17.75
N GLU A 219 -2.83 -12.01 18.50
CA GLU A 219 -2.94 -13.46 18.58
C GLU A 219 -4.01 -13.93 17.57
N ALA A 220 -3.58 -14.70 16.58
CA ALA A 220 -4.45 -15.19 15.51
C ALA A 220 -4.18 -16.66 15.18
N ASN A 221 -5.23 -17.36 14.78
CA ASN A 221 -5.15 -18.67 14.15
C ASN A 221 -5.02 -18.46 12.63
N VAL A 222 -4.19 -19.29 12.02
CA VAL A 222 -3.94 -19.25 10.57
C VAL A 222 -4.26 -20.63 10.00
N GLY A 223 -4.97 -20.68 8.90
CA GLY A 223 -5.36 -21.91 8.24
C GLY A 223 -5.75 -21.74 6.79
N ALA A 224 -6.16 -22.83 6.16
CA ALA A 224 -6.74 -22.76 4.83
C ALA A 224 -8.11 -22.07 4.87
N PRO A 225 -8.49 -21.30 3.84
CA PRO A 225 -9.84 -20.76 3.71
C PRO A 225 -10.90 -21.87 3.70
N GLN A 226 -12.05 -21.57 4.29
CA GLN A 226 -13.19 -22.48 4.23
C GLN A 226 -13.82 -22.46 2.83
N VAL A 227 -14.20 -23.64 2.34
CA VAL A 227 -14.93 -23.74 1.08
C VAL A 227 -16.39 -23.38 1.35
N ALA A 228 -16.89 -22.32 0.72
CA ALA A 228 -18.29 -21.98 0.77
C ALA A 228 -19.08 -22.87 -0.17
N TYR A 229 -19.79 -23.82 0.41
CA TYR A 229 -20.69 -24.69 -0.36
C TYR A 229 -21.99 -23.95 -0.65
N ARG A 230 -22.43 -24.00 -1.92
CA ARG A 230 -23.73 -23.48 -2.35
C ARG A 230 -24.66 -24.64 -2.67
N GLU A 231 -25.86 -24.54 -2.13
CA GLU A 231 -26.92 -25.51 -2.44
C GLU A 231 -27.77 -24.99 -3.62
N THR A 232 -28.27 -25.90 -4.42
CA THR A 232 -29.23 -25.59 -5.47
C THR A 232 -30.31 -26.66 -5.54
N ILE A 233 -31.50 -26.23 -5.94
CA ILE A 233 -32.61 -27.15 -6.16
C ILE A 233 -32.49 -27.70 -7.58
N THR A 234 -32.38 -29.01 -7.72
CA THR A 234 -32.23 -29.70 -9.00
C THR A 234 -33.54 -30.24 -9.55
N LYS A 235 -34.59 -30.26 -8.74
CA LYS A 235 -35.94 -30.76 -9.11
C LYS A 235 -36.99 -29.80 -8.55
N THR A 236 -38.09 -29.63 -9.27
CA THR A 236 -39.30 -28.99 -8.74
C THR A 236 -39.88 -29.84 -7.63
N VAL A 237 -40.03 -29.28 -6.46
CA VAL A 237 -40.63 -29.95 -5.30
C VAL A 237 -41.62 -29.01 -4.65
N GLU A 238 -42.62 -29.57 -4.03
CA GLU A 238 -43.57 -28.82 -3.19
C GLU A 238 -43.26 -29.14 -1.73
N ALA A 239 -43.19 -28.13 -0.90
CA ALA A 239 -42.94 -28.26 0.54
C ALA A 239 -43.92 -27.43 1.35
N GLU A 240 -44.51 -28.04 2.35
CA GLU A 240 -45.35 -27.36 3.34
C GLU A 240 -44.53 -26.85 4.50
N GLY A 241 -44.53 -25.55 4.72
CA GLY A 241 -43.96 -24.91 5.90
C GLY A 241 -45.03 -24.44 6.86
N LYS A 242 -45.20 -25.09 8.02
CA LYS A 242 -46.18 -24.73 9.05
C LYS A 242 -45.45 -24.36 10.36
N PHE A 243 -45.65 -23.15 10.83
CA PHE A 243 -45.16 -22.69 12.10
C PHE A 243 -46.30 -22.37 13.05
N VAL A 244 -46.31 -23.04 14.20
CA VAL A 244 -47.29 -22.83 15.26
C VAL A 244 -46.56 -22.69 16.58
N ARG A 245 -46.64 -21.52 17.21
CA ARG A 245 -46.03 -21.31 18.52
C ARG A 245 -46.99 -20.54 19.41
N GLN A 246 -47.27 -21.07 20.57
CA GLN A 246 -48.07 -20.41 21.60
C GLN A 246 -47.30 -20.48 22.95
N SER A 247 -46.89 -19.28 23.41
CA SER A 247 -46.21 -19.13 24.68
C SER A 247 -46.76 -17.91 25.39
N GLY A 248 -47.97 -18.09 25.97
CA GLY A 248 -48.67 -17.02 26.70
C GLY A 248 -49.17 -15.89 25.80
N GLY A 249 -50.40 -15.45 25.93
CA GLY A 249 -51.01 -14.37 25.14
C GLY A 249 -51.41 -14.78 23.71
N ARG A 250 -51.18 -13.87 22.72
CA ARG A 250 -51.50 -14.17 21.31
C ARG A 250 -50.51 -15.16 20.71
N GLY A 251 -51.04 -16.27 20.17
CA GLY A 251 -50.23 -17.28 19.46
C GLY A 251 -49.68 -16.73 18.13
N GLN A 252 -48.58 -17.33 17.70
CA GLN A 252 -47.96 -17.09 16.38
C GLN A 252 -48.30 -18.25 15.45
N PHE A 253 -48.82 -17.93 14.28
CA PHE A 253 -49.15 -18.92 13.24
C PHE A 253 -48.63 -18.45 11.89
N GLY A 254 -47.92 -19.31 11.19
CA GLY A 254 -47.51 -19.11 9.81
C GLY A 254 -47.64 -20.41 9.04
N HIS A 255 -48.21 -20.38 7.85
CA HIS A 255 -48.36 -21.54 6.99
C HIS A 255 -48.10 -21.13 5.56
N CYS A 256 -47.17 -21.76 4.90
CA CYS A 256 -46.86 -21.51 3.48
C CYS A 256 -46.59 -22.83 2.76
N TRP A 257 -46.87 -22.81 1.48
CA TRP A 257 -46.44 -23.81 0.53
C TRP A 257 -45.38 -23.15 -0.38
N LEU A 258 -44.30 -23.84 -0.63
CA LEU A 258 -43.19 -23.38 -1.48
C LEU A 258 -43.04 -24.35 -2.65
#